data_ce7effa51bc5fd58bdbd60cb82d724ab
#
_entry.id   ce7effa51bc5fd58bdbd60cb82d724ab
#
_cell.length_a   1.000
_cell.length_b   1.000
_cell.length_c   1.000
_cell.angle_alpha   90.00
_cell.angle_beta   90.00
_cell.angle_gamma   90.00
#
_symmetry.space_group_name_H-M   'P 1'
#
loop_
_entity.id
_entity.type
_entity.pdbx_description
1 polymer ?
#
loop_
_entity_poly.entity_id
_entity_poly.type
_entity_poly.pdbx_seq_one_letter_code
_entity_poly.pdbx_strand_id
1 'polypeptide(L)'
;MSKLQDIRELAQEHATLVSSSPRDWMGYMDTAARLYRYPFTDQLLIHAQHPQATACASLELWNEKMFRWVNRGARGIALLDENGHNTRLRYVFDISDTHMVAGGRSPYLWQMQEHQQEEILTHLAEAYGLEEKDTGSLSDALMAVAREMVADSLEEYLDGLEYAAEGTYLEDLDEVTIRSDFRQLATDSIYYMLCRRCGLEPMELLEEEDFMHITDYNRLSVLTFLGNAASQI
;
A
#
# COMPACT_ATOMS: atom_id res chain seq x y z
N MET A 1 -6.00 -21.61 19.67
CA MET A 1 -4.93 -20.61 19.43
C MET A 1 -5.34 -19.28 20.02
N SER A 2 -4.42 -18.35 20.28
CA SER A 2 -4.81 -17.03 20.77
C SER A 2 -5.22 -16.16 19.58
N LYS A 3 -6.13 -15.20 19.79
CA LYS A 3 -6.57 -14.28 18.74
C LYS A 3 -5.40 -13.52 18.08
N LEU A 4 -4.32 -13.26 18.81
CA LEU A 4 -3.09 -12.68 18.28
C LEU A 4 -2.40 -13.61 17.28
N GLN A 5 -2.36 -14.90 17.59
CA GLN A 5 -1.79 -15.90 16.70
C GLN A 5 -2.62 -16.02 15.40
N ASP A 6 -3.95 -16.01 15.53
CA ASP A 6 -4.86 -16.08 14.39
C ASP A 6 -4.64 -14.88 13.41
N ILE A 7 -4.36 -13.67 13.95
CA ILE A 7 -4.09 -12.49 13.11
C ILE A 7 -2.70 -12.55 12.44
N ARG A 8 -1.69 -13.14 13.12
CA ARG A 8 -0.39 -13.37 12.50
C ARG A 8 -0.48 -14.39 11.36
N GLU A 9 -1.21 -15.47 11.57
CA GLU A 9 -1.48 -16.47 10.54
C GLU A 9 -2.25 -15.87 9.37
N LEU A 10 -3.27 -15.04 9.65
CA LEU A 10 -4.00 -14.29 8.61
C LEU A 10 -3.06 -13.42 7.77
N ALA A 11 -2.10 -12.70 8.37
CA ALA A 11 -1.15 -11.90 7.62
C ALA A 11 -0.28 -12.75 6.68
N GLN A 12 0.18 -13.92 7.14
CA GLN A 12 0.99 -14.84 6.32
C GLN A 12 0.18 -15.45 5.18
N GLU A 13 -1.02 -15.93 5.46
CA GLU A 13 -1.92 -16.51 4.46
C GLU A 13 -2.30 -15.45 3.41
N HIS A 14 -2.60 -14.23 3.88
CA HIS A 14 -3.01 -13.17 2.97
C HIS A 14 -1.85 -12.63 2.14
N ALA A 15 -0.61 -12.60 2.67
CA ALA A 15 0.58 -12.29 1.88
C ALA A 15 0.73 -13.27 0.70
N THR A 16 0.58 -14.57 0.95
CA THR A 16 0.60 -15.58 -0.11
C THR A 16 -0.55 -15.39 -1.12
N LEU A 17 -1.73 -14.98 -0.65
CA LEU A 17 -2.88 -14.75 -1.54
C LEU A 17 -2.65 -13.56 -2.46
N VAL A 18 -2.26 -12.39 -1.93
CA VAL A 18 -2.09 -11.16 -2.74
C VAL A 18 -0.92 -11.24 -3.71
N SER A 19 0.07 -12.10 -3.45
CA SER A 19 1.20 -12.36 -4.34
C SER A 19 1.00 -13.58 -5.25
N SER A 20 -0.20 -14.20 -5.26
CA SER A 20 -0.46 -15.39 -6.07
C SER A 20 -0.63 -15.11 -7.56
N SER A 21 -0.99 -13.87 -7.92
CA SER A 21 -1.07 -13.40 -9.29
C SER A 21 -0.96 -11.88 -9.39
N PRO A 22 -0.63 -11.33 -10.57
CA PRO A 22 -0.69 -9.88 -10.84
C PRO A 22 -2.03 -9.26 -10.45
N ARG A 23 -3.14 -9.92 -10.73
CA ARG A 23 -4.50 -9.42 -10.39
C ARG A 23 -4.74 -9.32 -8.90
N ASP A 24 -4.28 -10.29 -8.13
CA ASP A 24 -4.44 -10.27 -6.67
C ASP A 24 -3.61 -9.14 -6.08
N TRP A 25 -2.40 -8.91 -6.61
CA TRP A 25 -1.55 -7.78 -6.22
C TRP A 25 -2.18 -6.43 -6.56
N MET A 26 -2.68 -6.25 -7.78
CA MET A 26 -3.43 -5.04 -8.18
C MET A 26 -4.67 -4.81 -7.30
N GLY A 27 -5.41 -5.87 -6.97
CA GLY A 27 -6.55 -5.79 -6.04
C GLY A 27 -6.16 -5.33 -4.63
N TYR A 28 -5.00 -5.77 -4.13
CA TYR A 28 -4.42 -5.27 -2.89
C TYR A 28 -4.02 -3.79 -3.02
N MET A 29 -3.31 -3.41 -4.10
CA MET A 29 -2.87 -2.04 -4.34
C MET A 29 -4.02 -1.05 -4.43
N ASP A 30 -5.18 -1.44 -4.95
CA ASP A 30 -6.39 -0.63 -4.92
C ASP A 30 -6.82 -0.26 -3.50
N THR A 31 -6.68 -1.19 -2.56
CA THR A 31 -6.96 -0.92 -1.14
C THR A 31 -5.86 -0.08 -0.50
N ALA A 32 -4.60 -0.41 -0.77
CA ALA A 32 -3.44 0.30 -0.26
C ALA A 32 -3.43 1.77 -0.70
N ALA A 33 -3.76 2.06 -1.97
CA ALA A 33 -3.88 3.42 -2.49
C ALA A 33 -4.90 4.28 -1.72
N ARG A 34 -6.04 3.69 -1.29
CA ARG A 34 -7.03 4.37 -0.43
C ARG A 34 -6.53 4.57 1.00
N LEU A 35 -5.72 3.64 1.49
CA LEU A 35 -5.25 3.56 2.88
C LEU A 35 -3.76 3.94 3.01
N TYR A 36 -3.25 4.77 2.14
CA TYR A 36 -1.82 5.13 2.00
C TYR A 36 -1.13 5.59 3.30
N ARG A 37 -1.90 6.04 4.32
CA ARG A 37 -1.36 6.43 5.64
C ARG A 37 -1.06 5.25 6.57
N TYR A 38 -1.47 4.05 6.19
CA TYR A 38 -1.18 2.84 6.94
C TYR A 38 0.11 2.19 6.42
N PRO A 39 0.94 1.62 7.29
CA PRO A 39 2.09 0.83 6.85
C PRO A 39 1.61 -0.45 6.16
N PHE A 40 2.47 -1.07 5.37
CA PHE A 40 2.16 -2.26 4.56
C PHE A 40 1.43 -3.36 5.34
N THR A 41 1.94 -3.76 6.51
CA THR A 41 1.34 -4.85 7.30
C THR A 41 -0.11 -4.53 7.71
N ASP A 42 -0.39 -3.27 8.04
CA ASP A 42 -1.75 -2.83 8.36
C ASP A 42 -2.65 -2.83 7.13
N GLN A 43 -2.16 -2.31 6.00
CA GLN A 43 -2.90 -2.33 4.73
C GLN A 43 -3.25 -3.76 4.33
N LEU A 44 -2.30 -4.69 4.46
CA LEU A 44 -2.48 -6.11 4.17
C LEU A 44 -3.58 -6.73 5.05
N LEU A 45 -3.52 -6.47 6.37
CA LEU A 45 -4.52 -6.95 7.32
C LEU A 45 -5.89 -6.30 7.13
N ILE A 46 -5.95 -5.03 6.74
CA ILE A 46 -7.21 -4.37 6.40
C ILE A 46 -7.79 -4.98 5.13
N HIS A 47 -6.97 -5.16 4.08
CA HIS A 47 -7.41 -5.80 2.85
C HIS A 47 -7.95 -7.21 3.09
N ALA A 48 -7.29 -8.01 3.92
CA ALA A 48 -7.73 -9.36 4.29
C ALA A 48 -9.12 -9.39 4.95
N GLN A 49 -9.44 -8.39 5.78
CA GLN A 49 -10.65 -8.37 6.57
C GLN A 49 -11.76 -7.50 5.97
N HIS A 50 -11.38 -6.48 5.19
CA HIS A 50 -12.29 -5.51 4.58
C HIS A 50 -11.69 -4.89 3.30
N PRO A 51 -11.63 -5.60 2.16
CA PRO A 51 -10.96 -5.14 0.94
C PRO A 51 -11.56 -3.86 0.34
N GLN A 52 -12.79 -3.50 0.70
CA GLN A 52 -13.47 -2.27 0.25
C GLN A 52 -13.30 -1.09 1.22
N ALA A 53 -12.47 -1.24 2.26
CA ALA A 53 -12.21 -0.16 3.21
C ALA A 53 -11.72 1.12 2.51
N THR A 54 -12.21 2.27 2.99
CA THR A 54 -11.89 3.58 2.40
C THR A 54 -11.26 4.55 3.39
N ALA A 55 -11.67 4.50 4.66
CA ALA A 55 -11.14 5.34 5.72
C ALA A 55 -11.27 4.63 7.06
N CYS A 56 -10.18 4.08 7.54
CA CYS A 56 -10.14 3.36 8.80
C CYS A 56 -9.61 4.25 9.93
N ALA A 57 -10.18 4.10 11.12
CA ALA A 57 -9.68 4.74 12.32
C ALA A 57 -10.10 3.98 13.60
N SER A 58 -9.45 4.30 14.72
CA SER A 58 -9.82 3.75 16.03
C SER A 58 -11.20 4.22 16.47
N LEU A 59 -11.79 3.48 17.40
CA LEU A 59 -13.08 3.83 18.01
C LEU A 59 -13.06 5.24 18.62
N GLU A 60 -11.95 5.58 19.32
CA GLU A 60 -11.78 6.86 19.98
C GLU A 60 -11.74 8.00 18.96
N LEU A 61 -11.02 7.81 17.83
CA LEU A 61 -10.94 8.83 16.79
C LEU A 61 -12.30 9.06 16.16
N TRP A 62 -13.03 7.99 15.83
CA TRP A 62 -14.38 8.12 15.28
C TRP A 62 -15.31 8.85 16.25
N ASN A 63 -15.38 8.40 17.50
CA ASN A 63 -16.35 8.91 18.47
C ASN A 63 -16.00 10.32 18.97
N GLU A 64 -14.73 10.56 19.35
CA GLU A 64 -14.35 11.78 20.07
C GLU A 64 -13.91 12.91 19.14
N LYS A 65 -13.29 12.60 18.00
CA LYS A 65 -12.76 13.62 17.09
C LYS A 65 -13.66 13.88 15.90
N MET A 66 -14.27 12.83 15.36
CA MET A 66 -15.12 12.94 14.18
C MET A 66 -16.61 13.01 14.51
N PHE A 67 -17.00 12.75 15.76
CA PHE A 67 -18.41 12.66 16.19
C PHE A 67 -19.20 11.72 15.28
N ARG A 68 -18.59 10.58 14.98
CA ARG A 68 -19.18 9.47 14.26
C ARG A 68 -19.16 8.25 15.17
N TRP A 69 -20.30 7.61 15.33
CA TRP A 69 -20.39 6.46 16.22
C TRP A 69 -20.29 5.17 15.41
N VAL A 70 -19.48 4.24 15.90
CA VAL A 70 -19.40 2.90 15.35
C VAL A 70 -20.73 2.20 15.54
N ASN A 71 -21.25 1.60 14.47
CA ASN A 71 -22.53 0.92 14.44
C ASN A 71 -22.53 -0.27 15.41
N ARG A 72 -23.64 -0.47 16.09
CA ARG A 72 -23.80 -1.63 16.98
C ARG A 72 -23.68 -2.93 16.16
N GLY A 73 -22.76 -3.79 16.56
CA GLY A 73 -22.49 -5.06 15.87
C GLY A 73 -21.43 -4.99 14.77
N ALA A 74 -20.91 -3.79 14.46
CA ALA A 74 -19.75 -3.67 13.57
C ALA A 74 -18.57 -4.47 14.12
N ARG A 75 -17.83 -5.14 13.22
CA ARG A 75 -16.65 -5.91 13.57
C ARG A 75 -15.41 -5.04 13.34
N GLY A 76 -14.66 -4.80 14.41
CA GLY A 76 -13.36 -4.11 14.28
C GLY A 76 -12.38 -4.96 13.50
N ILE A 77 -11.67 -4.29 12.57
CA ILE A 77 -10.55 -4.84 11.82
C ILE A 77 -9.38 -4.95 12.79
N ALA A 78 -8.86 -6.16 12.99
CA ALA A 78 -7.77 -6.42 13.93
C ALA A 78 -6.43 -6.18 13.25
N LEU A 79 -5.59 -5.35 13.87
CA LEU A 79 -4.25 -5.02 13.42
C LEU A 79 -3.24 -5.40 14.50
N LEU A 80 -1.97 -5.58 14.11
CA LEU A 80 -0.87 -5.81 15.01
C LEU A 80 -0.33 -4.46 15.52
N ASP A 81 -0.22 -4.31 16.83
CA ASP A 81 0.47 -3.18 17.47
C ASP A 81 1.81 -3.68 18.00
N GLU A 82 2.88 -3.31 17.31
CA GLU A 82 4.25 -3.69 17.64
C GLU A 82 4.99 -2.60 18.42
N ASN A 83 4.28 -1.52 18.81
CA ASN A 83 4.85 -0.44 19.59
C ASN A 83 4.99 -0.86 21.06
N GLY A 84 6.07 -1.55 21.39
CA GLY A 84 6.38 -1.98 22.77
C GLY A 84 7.09 -3.31 22.84
N HIS A 85 7.33 -3.78 24.08
CA HIS A 85 8.01 -5.06 24.34
C HIS A 85 7.19 -6.30 23.97
N ASN A 86 5.87 -6.13 23.79
CA ASN A 86 4.96 -7.22 23.44
C ASN A 86 3.99 -6.77 22.36
N THR A 87 3.91 -7.53 21.27
CA THR A 87 2.90 -7.35 20.23
C THR A 87 1.49 -7.49 20.82
N ARG A 88 0.61 -6.55 20.52
CA ARG A 88 -0.80 -6.52 20.93
C ARG A 88 -1.70 -6.41 19.74
N LEU A 89 -3.01 -6.63 19.93
CA LEU A 89 -4.02 -6.31 18.93
C LEU A 89 -4.55 -4.90 19.19
N ARG A 90 -4.67 -4.12 18.12
CA ARG A 90 -5.46 -2.90 18.06
C ARG A 90 -6.58 -3.07 17.04
N TYR A 91 -7.63 -2.28 17.16
CA TYR A 91 -8.80 -2.38 16.29
C TYR A 91 -9.08 -1.06 15.63
N VAL A 92 -9.38 -1.12 14.32
CA VAL A 92 -9.88 0.01 13.56
C VAL A 92 -11.22 -0.34 12.94
N PHE A 93 -11.99 0.66 12.57
CA PHE A 93 -13.30 0.54 11.92
C PHE A 93 -13.29 1.38 10.65
N ASP A 94 -13.83 0.87 9.57
CA ASP A 94 -14.01 1.66 8.36
C ASP A 94 -15.16 2.66 8.54
N ILE A 95 -15.13 3.75 7.78
CA ILE A 95 -16.19 4.77 7.80
C ILE A 95 -17.58 4.20 7.51
N SER A 96 -17.67 3.16 6.68
CA SER A 96 -18.92 2.46 6.36
C SER A 96 -19.56 1.79 7.58
N ASP A 97 -18.76 1.45 8.58
CA ASP A 97 -19.18 0.89 9.87
C ASP A 97 -19.63 1.96 10.87
N THR A 98 -19.72 3.23 10.47
CA THR A 98 -20.04 4.34 11.36
C THR A 98 -21.22 5.14 10.88
N HIS A 99 -21.89 5.83 11.79
CA HIS A 99 -22.91 6.83 11.48
C HIS A 99 -22.59 8.17 12.14
N MET A 100 -23.02 9.24 11.48
CA MET A 100 -22.80 10.59 11.94
C MET A 100 -23.83 10.94 13.03
N VAL A 101 -23.38 11.60 14.08
CA VAL A 101 -24.25 12.21 15.11
C VAL A 101 -24.22 13.73 15.00
N ALA A 102 -25.03 14.43 15.81
CA ALA A 102 -25.07 15.89 15.79
C ALA A 102 -23.68 16.50 16.00
N GLY A 103 -23.25 17.37 15.09
CA GLY A 103 -21.90 17.95 15.09
C GLY A 103 -20.83 17.08 14.44
N GLY A 104 -21.23 15.92 13.89
CA GLY A 104 -20.31 15.00 13.23
C GLY A 104 -19.72 15.56 11.94
N ARG A 105 -18.55 15.02 11.59
CA ARG A 105 -17.79 15.38 10.39
C ARG A 105 -17.54 14.13 9.54
N SER A 106 -17.54 14.29 8.21
CA SER A 106 -16.99 13.28 7.32
C SER A 106 -15.49 13.52 7.17
N PRO A 107 -14.65 12.47 7.15
CA PRO A 107 -13.27 12.64 6.80
C PRO A 107 -13.17 13.20 5.38
N TYR A 108 -12.22 14.08 5.17
CA TYR A 108 -11.89 14.53 3.83
C TYR A 108 -11.09 13.42 3.15
N LEU A 109 -11.71 12.76 2.20
CA LEU A 109 -11.02 11.83 1.30
C LEU A 109 -10.59 12.65 0.09
N TRP A 110 -9.29 12.87 -0.02
CA TRP A 110 -8.75 13.65 -1.13
C TRP A 110 -9.04 12.94 -2.46
N GLN A 111 -9.53 13.70 -3.42
CA GLN A 111 -9.73 13.29 -4.79
C GLN A 111 -9.23 14.42 -5.68
N MET A 112 -8.34 14.09 -6.61
CA MET A 112 -7.86 15.05 -7.58
C MET A 112 -9.03 15.56 -8.43
N GLN A 113 -9.06 16.86 -8.66
CA GLN A 113 -9.97 17.48 -9.60
C GLN A 113 -9.25 17.77 -10.91
N GLU A 114 -9.94 17.70 -12.04
CA GLU A 114 -9.34 17.90 -13.37
C GLU A 114 -8.50 19.20 -13.46
N HIS A 115 -9.00 20.30 -12.89
CA HIS A 115 -8.29 21.59 -12.87
C HIS A 115 -7.02 21.62 -12.02
N GLN A 116 -6.76 20.60 -11.19
CA GLN A 116 -5.57 20.50 -10.33
C GLN A 116 -4.40 19.77 -11.03
N GLN A 117 -4.64 19.12 -12.16
CA GLN A 117 -3.61 18.30 -12.83
C GLN A 117 -2.36 19.10 -13.20
N GLU A 118 -2.52 20.28 -13.79
CA GLU A 118 -1.39 21.14 -14.18
C GLU A 118 -0.60 21.64 -12.95
N GLU A 119 -1.31 21.98 -11.87
CA GLU A 119 -0.67 22.41 -10.62
C GLU A 119 0.11 21.27 -9.98
N ILE A 120 -0.46 20.06 -9.94
CA ILE A 120 0.20 18.88 -9.41
C ILE A 120 1.42 18.52 -10.26
N LEU A 121 1.29 18.51 -11.58
CA LEU A 121 2.39 18.25 -12.50
C LEU A 121 3.55 19.23 -12.27
N THR A 122 3.25 20.53 -12.18
CA THR A 122 4.25 21.56 -11.92
C THR A 122 4.98 21.33 -10.60
N HIS A 123 4.24 21.04 -9.53
CA HIS A 123 4.83 20.78 -8.22
C HIS A 123 5.68 19.51 -8.19
N LEU A 124 5.26 18.44 -8.87
CA LEU A 124 6.05 17.22 -8.99
C LEU A 124 7.34 17.48 -9.77
N ALA A 125 7.26 18.20 -10.90
CA ALA A 125 8.42 18.55 -11.70
C ALA A 125 9.45 19.37 -10.90
N GLU A 126 9.00 20.35 -10.11
CA GLU A 126 9.87 21.15 -9.24
C GLU A 126 10.45 20.33 -8.07
N ALA A 127 9.62 19.51 -7.40
CA ALA A 127 10.02 18.76 -6.23
C ALA A 127 11.04 17.65 -6.53
N TYR A 128 10.88 16.98 -7.67
CA TYR A 128 11.72 15.86 -8.09
C TYR A 128 12.72 16.22 -9.19
N GLY A 129 12.73 17.47 -9.67
CA GLY A 129 13.64 17.90 -10.73
C GLY A 129 13.44 17.18 -12.04
N LEU A 130 12.17 16.91 -12.41
CA LEU A 130 11.83 16.13 -13.61
C LEU A 130 12.26 16.84 -14.89
N GLU A 131 12.71 16.07 -15.87
CA GLU A 131 13.04 16.60 -17.20
C GLU A 131 11.78 16.82 -18.06
N GLU A 132 11.90 17.67 -19.11
CA GLU A 132 10.79 17.97 -20.03
C GLU A 132 10.17 16.71 -20.66
N LYS A 133 10.98 15.66 -20.90
CA LYS A 133 10.51 14.37 -21.42
C LYS A 133 9.57 13.62 -20.46
N ASP A 134 9.69 13.86 -19.16
CA ASP A 134 8.95 13.19 -18.09
C ASP A 134 7.71 13.99 -17.66
N THR A 135 7.47 15.16 -18.27
CA THR A 135 6.36 16.05 -17.94
C THR A 135 5.34 16.21 -19.08
N GLY A 136 5.34 15.28 -20.04
CA GLY A 136 4.39 15.25 -21.15
C GLY A 136 2.94 15.06 -20.71
N SER A 137 2.75 14.30 -19.63
CA SER A 137 1.46 14.10 -18.96
C SER A 137 1.66 13.92 -17.45
N LEU A 138 0.57 13.96 -16.67
CA LEU A 138 0.63 13.63 -15.25
C LEU A 138 1.03 12.16 -15.03
N SER A 139 0.59 11.25 -15.90
CA SER A 139 1.00 9.83 -15.86
C SER A 139 2.51 9.66 -16.04
N ASP A 140 3.11 10.35 -17.01
CA ASP A 140 4.56 10.31 -17.22
C ASP A 140 5.32 10.84 -16.00
N ALA A 141 4.86 11.93 -15.41
CA ALA A 141 5.46 12.52 -14.22
C ALA A 141 5.36 11.58 -13.01
N LEU A 142 4.21 10.94 -12.80
CA LEU A 142 4.04 9.96 -11.71
C LEU A 142 4.95 8.74 -11.88
N MET A 143 5.15 8.27 -13.12
CA MET A 143 6.09 7.18 -13.42
C MET A 143 7.53 7.61 -13.15
N ALA A 144 7.92 8.83 -13.52
CA ALA A 144 9.26 9.35 -13.24
C ALA A 144 9.47 9.50 -11.72
N VAL A 145 8.51 10.03 -10.98
CA VAL A 145 8.55 10.11 -9.51
C VAL A 145 8.71 8.73 -8.88
N ALA A 146 7.95 7.73 -9.33
CA ALA A 146 8.06 6.36 -8.83
C ALA A 146 9.47 5.79 -9.02
N ARG A 147 10.10 6.06 -10.17
CA ARG A 147 11.48 5.64 -10.46
C ARG A 147 12.49 6.29 -9.52
N GLU A 148 12.38 7.59 -9.28
CA GLU A 148 13.27 8.32 -8.37
C GLU A 148 13.11 7.82 -6.92
N MET A 149 11.87 7.64 -6.44
CA MET A 149 11.60 7.13 -5.10
C MET A 149 12.24 5.76 -4.86
N VAL A 150 12.14 4.86 -5.84
CA VAL A 150 12.76 3.53 -5.74
C VAL A 150 14.28 3.64 -5.82
N ALA A 151 14.83 4.46 -6.71
CA ALA A 151 16.28 4.64 -6.86
C ALA A 151 16.93 5.12 -5.56
N ASP A 152 16.28 6.06 -4.85
CA ASP A 152 16.80 6.63 -3.60
C ASP A 152 16.85 5.60 -2.45
N SER A 153 15.96 4.62 -2.44
CA SER A 153 15.81 3.68 -1.30
C SER A 153 16.20 2.24 -1.65
N LEU A 154 16.58 1.95 -2.90
CA LEU A 154 16.76 0.59 -3.41
C LEU A 154 17.75 -0.23 -2.59
N GLU A 155 18.93 0.33 -2.29
CA GLU A 155 19.99 -0.40 -1.57
C GLU A 155 19.55 -0.79 -0.16
N GLU A 156 18.84 0.09 0.54
CA GLU A 156 18.33 -0.19 1.89
C GLU A 156 17.37 -1.38 1.90
N TYR A 157 16.50 -1.47 0.87
CA TYR A 157 15.58 -2.60 0.75
C TYR A 157 16.28 -3.89 0.37
N LEU A 158 17.25 -3.84 -0.55
CA LEU A 158 17.98 -5.03 -0.99
C LEU A 158 18.83 -5.64 0.12
N ASP A 159 19.50 -4.84 0.93
CA ASP A 159 20.28 -5.31 2.08
C ASP A 159 19.42 -6.14 3.04
N GLY A 160 18.20 -5.70 3.33
CA GLY A 160 17.27 -6.44 4.18
C GLY A 160 16.66 -7.67 3.51
N LEU A 161 16.36 -7.55 2.20
CA LEU A 161 15.75 -8.60 1.41
C LEU A 161 16.65 -9.84 1.30
N GLU A 162 17.96 -9.68 1.17
CA GLU A 162 18.93 -10.78 1.11
C GLU A 162 18.78 -11.73 2.31
N TYR A 163 18.67 -11.18 3.52
CA TYR A 163 18.47 -12.00 4.72
C TYR A 163 17.08 -12.63 4.80
N ALA A 164 16.06 -11.98 4.26
CA ALA A 164 14.70 -12.48 4.27
C ALA A 164 14.41 -13.52 3.17
N ALA A 165 15.29 -13.61 2.18
CA ALA A 165 15.18 -14.52 1.04
C ALA A 165 15.45 -15.99 1.41
N GLU A 166 16.14 -16.26 2.53
CA GLU A 166 16.45 -17.62 2.98
C GLU A 166 15.18 -18.50 3.05
N GLY A 167 15.20 -19.64 2.40
CA GLY A 167 14.08 -20.58 2.30
C GLY A 167 12.93 -20.10 1.40
N THR A 168 13.14 -19.08 0.59
CA THR A 168 12.16 -18.61 -0.43
C THR A 168 12.69 -18.87 -1.84
N TYR A 169 11.87 -18.62 -2.86
CA TYR A 169 12.30 -18.72 -4.26
C TYR A 169 13.43 -17.75 -4.62
N LEU A 170 13.48 -16.58 -3.95
CA LEU A 170 14.50 -15.58 -4.22
C LEU A 170 15.93 -16.04 -3.83
N GLU A 171 16.07 -17.03 -2.94
CA GLU A 171 17.38 -17.59 -2.55
C GLU A 171 18.11 -18.22 -3.74
N ASP A 172 17.36 -18.77 -4.70
CA ASP A 172 17.90 -19.43 -5.91
C ASP A 172 18.24 -18.45 -7.05
N LEU A 173 17.89 -17.17 -6.91
CA LEU A 173 18.15 -16.14 -7.93
C LEU A 173 19.48 -15.43 -7.68
N ASP A 174 20.10 -14.95 -8.75
CA ASP A 174 21.29 -14.09 -8.62
C ASP A 174 20.91 -12.65 -8.23
N GLU A 175 21.85 -11.94 -7.60
CA GLU A 175 21.68 -10.59 -7.09
C GLU A 175 21.21 -9.59 -8.17
N VAL A 176 21.70 -9.75 -9.41
CA VAL A 176 21.35 -8.82 -10.51
C VAL A 176 19.88 -9.00 -10.90
N THR A 177 19.41 -10.24 -10.95
CA THR A 177 18.01 -10.58 -11.21
C THR A 177 17.11 -10.03 -10.08
N ILE A 178 17.43 -10.33 -8.82
CA ILE A 178 16.66 -9.83 -7.66
C ILE A 178 16.57 -8.29 -7.70
N ARG A 179 17.69 -7.62 -7.94
CA ARG A 179 17.77 -6.15 -8.02
C ARG A 179 16.89 -5.59 -9.13
N SER A 180 16.93 -6.21 -10.32
CA SER A 180 16.14 -5.78 -11.47
C SER A 180 14.66 -5.94 -11.22
N ASP A 181 14.25 -7.11 -10.76
CA ASP A 181 12.86 -7.47 -10.54
C ASP A 181 12.25 -6.67 -9.38
N PHE A 182 12.99 -6.52 -8.27
CA PHE A 182 12.54 -5.67 -7.17
C PHE A 182 12.33 -4.22 -7.61
N ARG A 183 13.33 -3.65 -8.34
CA ARG A 183 13.23 -2.27 -8.83
C ARG A 183 12.00 -2.09 -9.71
N GLN A 184 11.76 -2.99 -10.66
CA GLN A 184 10.62 -2.90 -11.56
C GLN A 184 9.32 -3.02 -10.78
N LEU A 185 9.12 -4.08 -10.00
CA LEU A 185 7.90 -4.30 -9.22
C LEU A 185 7.61 -3.15 -8.25
N ALA A 186 8.62 -2.63 -7.56
CA ALA A 186 8.44 -1.50 -6.65
C ALA A 186 8.02 -0.24 -7.41
N THR A 187 8.69 0.07 -8.54
CA THR A 187 8.36 1.23 -9.37
C THR A 187 6.92 1.14 -9.90
N ASP A 188 6.56 0.01 -10.49
CA ASP A 188 5.25 -0.19 -11.09
C ASP A 188 4.14 -0.19 -10.03
N SER A 189 4.43 -0.75 -8.84
CA SER A 189 3.50 -0.71 -7.70
C SER A 189 3.27 0.71 -7.17
N ILE A 190 4.33 1.51 -7.01
CA ILE A 190 4.23 2.93 -6.61
C ILE A 190 3.43 3.70 -7.65
N TYR A 191 3.79 3.58 -8.93
CA TYR A 191 3.09 4.25 -10.01
C TYR A 191 1.61 3.88 -10.04
N TYR A 192 1.28 2.58 -9.95
CA TYR A 192 -0.09 2.09 -9.89
C TYR A 192 -0.88 2.79 -8.76
N MET A 193 -0.34 2.78 -7.55
CA MET A 193 -0.99 3.38 -6.39
C MET A 193 -1.14 4.90 -6.51
N LEU A 194 -0.15 5.61 -7.05
CA LEU A 194 -0.22 7.05 -7.32
C LEU A 194 -1.33 7.37 -8.34
N CYS A 195 -1.41 6.62 -9.44
CA CYS A 195 -2.50 6.76 -10.42
C CYS A 195 -3.86 6.56 -9.77
N ARG A 196 -4.04 5.48 -9.00
CA ARG A 196 -5.33 5.21 -8.31
C ARG A 196 -5.71 6.32 -7.32
N ARG A 197 -4.75 6.94 -6.65
CA ARG A 197 -4.97 8.10 -5.78
C ARG A 197 -5.38 9.36 -6.57
N CYS A 198 -4.78 9.56 -7.72
CA CYS A 198 -5.09 10.68 -8.61
C CYS A 198 -6.36 10.43 -9.45
N GLY A 199 -6.94 9.24 -9.41
CA GLY A 199 -8.09 8.88 -10.24
C GLY A 199 -7.74 8.68 -11.71
N LEU A 200 -6.47 8.39 -12.01
CA LEU A 200 -5.98 8.02 -13.33
C LEU A 200 -6.05 6.51 -13.53
N GLU A 201 -6.03 6.07 -14.79
CA GLU A 201 -5.98 4.66 -15.13
C GLU A 201 -4.51 4.19 -15.24
N PRO A 202 -4.01 3.35 -14.30
CA PRO A 202 -2.61 2.95 -14.32
C PRO A 202 -2.22 2.11 -15.54
N MET A 203 -3.19 1.38 -16.11
CA MET A 203 -2.97 0.50 -17.26
C MET A 203 -2.82 1.27 -18.60
N GLU A 204 -2.75 2.60 -18.58
CA GLU A 204 -2.31 3.38 -19.74
C GLU A 204 -0.81 3.20 -20.03
N LEU A 205 0.01 3.00 -19.00
CA LEU A 205 1.46 2.80 -19.10
C LEU A 205 1.95 1.45 -18.59
N LEU A 206 1.07 0.64 -17.97
CA LEU A 206 1.37 -0.67 -17.43
C LEU A 206 0.54 -1.76 -18.10
N GLU A 207 1.09 -2.96 -18.11
CA GLU A 207 0.41 -4.19 -18.49
C GLU A 207 0.36 -5.16 -17.30
N GLU A 208 -0.51 -6.16 -17.32
CA GLU A 208 -0.60 -7.18 -16.25
C GLU A 208 0.74 -7.93 -16.10
N GLU A 209 1.45 -8.10 -17.20
CA GLU A 209 2.74 -8.76 -17.29
C GLU A 209 3.85 -8.07 -16.50
N ASP A 210 3.77 -6.75 -16.28
CA ASP A 210 4.76 -6.00 -15.50
C ASP A 210 4.79 -6.44 -14.03
N PHE A 211 3.72 -7.07 -13.56
CA PHE A 211 3.62 -7.61 -12.21
C PHE A 211 3.86 -9.11 -12.09
N MET A 212 4.32 -9.79 -13.14
CA MET A 212 4.46 -11.26 -13.14
C MET A 212 5.40 -11.79 -12.05
N HIS A 213 6.49 -11.08 -11.77
CA HIS A 213 7.46 -11.44 -10.73
C HIS A 213 6.93 -11.30 -9.29
N ILE A 214 5.70 -10.81 -9.08
CA ILE A 214 5.09 -10.78 -7.75
C ILE A 214 4.97 -12.16 -7.12
N THR A 215 4.85 -13.21 -7.94
CA THR A 215 4.75 -14.60 -7.47
C THR A 215 6.02 -15.10 -6.79
N ASP A 216 7.15 -14.46 -7.01
CA ASP A 216 8.44 -14.79 -6.41
C ASP A 216 8.51 -14.26 -4.96
N TYR A 217 7.66 -13.27 -4.62
CA TYR A 217 7.52 -12.66 -3.31
C TYR A 217 6.39 -13.28 -2.46
N ASN A 218 6.14 -14.58 -2.60
CA ASN A 218 4.97 -15.27 -2.03
C ASN A 218 5.02 -15.56 -0.52
N ARG A 219 5.97 -14.97 0.20
CA ARG A 219 6.08 -15.06 1.67
C ARG A 219 6.08 -13.66 2.28
N LEU A 220 5.42 -13.55 3.44
CA LEU A 220 5.32 -12.27 4.17
C LEU A 220 6.69 -11.65 4.43
N SER A 221 7.73 -12.45 4.72
CA SER A 221 9.08 -11.95 4.98
C SER A 221 9.64 -11.13 3.81
N VAL A 222 9.59 -11.65 2.60
CA VAL A 222 10.10 -10.97 1.40
C VAL A 222 9.10 -9.95 0.83
N LEU A 223 7.80 -10.27 0.88
CA LEU A 223 6.76 -9.33 0.42
C LEU A 223 6.72 -8.04 1.25
N THR A 224 7.14 -8.10 2.52
CA THR A 224 7.19 -6.91 3.38
C THR A 224 8.15 -5.85 2.85
N PHE A 225 9.27 -6.22 2.24
CA PHE A 225 10.20 -5.25 1.64
C PHE A 225 9.58 -4.55 0.44
N LEU A 226 8.98 -5.31 -0.47
CA LEU A 226 8.27 -4.75 -1.63
C LEU A 226 7.06 -3.88 -1.19
N GLY A 227 6.27 -4.38 -0.26
CA GLY A 227 5.10 -3.67 0.25
C GLY A 227 5.44 -2.38 1.00
N ASN A 228 6.54 -2.39 1.76
CA ASN A 228 7.04 -1.17 2.42
C ASN A 228 7.54 -0.17 1.39
N ALA A 229 8.30 -0.60 0.37
CA ALA A 229 8.74 0.28 -0.70
C ALA A 229 7.53 0.93 -1.41
N ALA A 230 6.50 0.14 -1.75
CA ALA A 230 5.29 0.64 -2.38
C ALA A 230 4.44 1.56 -1.47
N SER A 231 4.52 1.42 -0.14
CA SER A 231 3.68 2.18 0.82
C SER A 231 4.32 3.48 1.32
N GLN A 232 5.51 3.84 0.86
CA GLN A 232 6.22 5.08 1.26
C GLN A 232 5.80 6.33 0.48
N ILE A 233 4.70 6.27 -0.23
CA ILE A 233 4.13 7.34 -1.07
C ILE A 233 3.31 8.38 -0.29
#